data_58394d8ab5505753f8c2879452d51059
#
_entry.id   58394d8ab5505753f8c2879452d51059
#
_cell.length_a   1.000
_cell.length_b   1.000
_cell.length_c   1.000
_cell.angle_alpha   90.00
_cell.angle_beta   90.00
_cell.angle_gamma   90.00
#
_symmetry.space_group_name_H-M   'P 1'
#
loop_
_entity.id
_entity.type
_entity.pdbx_description
1 polymer ?
#
loop_
_entity_poly.entity_id
_entity_poly.type
_entity_poly.pdbx_seq_one_letter_code
_entity_poly.pdbx_strand_id
1 'polypeptide(L)'
;MNQIQKVSKKIILAYCIPQFAVGLFTAMISNYLLYFYQPSKESGIPTLVTQGVVVLGILTFIGFVKAVGHVIDAVTDPLVANLSDKSRNKKGRRIPFMKYAAIPFGLSALLIFCAPQGRPGLVNNIWVALFIWAYFIFYTLYMIPHNALLPEMITDTKERVNVYTFNSLFFVTGSALGYVTPALVGMFKNAGLDVLLAWRATFAIFTVVGIILLLLPAVMIKEREYVNSVRPTVSLMQSLKHAFSNKHFRWVTLGQLLEGTAMSFFQSCIMYYVTSLMGLPETASVAILAISIVGSLCLYPLISKWGKKSGKRKPIIWGCVVFTIAEFIICFGADMPGPAMVKACGLAIFVSFPFAVLNILPGSMMADVIQYDTLTTGINQEGIFSAARSFITKLGTSLAIMIVPSLTVIGAAAGENIGRMGLKITALVGGLFCLGAVIAFIMYREEEVLALIHKKGEGANAGAEKKKVTK
;
A
#
# COMPACT_ATOMS: atom_id res chain seq x y z
N MET A 1 31.04 -8.59 -25.37
CA MET A 1 29.88 -8.92 -24.50
C MET A 1 30.46 -9.16 -23.11
N ASN A 2 30.28 -8.21 -22.18
CA ASN A 2 30.71 -8.42 -20.79
C ASN A 2 29.86 -9.55 -20.21
N GLN A 3 30.51 -10.58 -19.67
CA GLN A 3 29.80 -11.62 -18.91
C GLN A 3 29.06 -10.94 -17.73
N ILE A 4 27.74 -11.10 -17.69
CA ILE A 4 26.91 -10.58 -16.59
C ILE A 4 27.34 -11.32 -15.32
N GLN A 5 27.80 -10.59 -14.31
CA GLN A 5 28.13 -11.18 -13.03
C GLN A 5 26.84 -11.65 -12.33
N LYS A 6 26.88 -12.87 -11.78
CA LYS A 6 25.77 -13.35 -10.94
C LYS A 6 25.59 -12.41 -9.74
N VAL A 7 24.37 -11.91 -9.53
CA VAL A 7 24.07 -10.94 -8.49
C VAL A 7 24.33 -11.57 -7.11
N SER A 8 25.21 -10.96 -6.32
CA SER A 8 25.55 -11.47 -5.00
C SER A 8 24.40 -11.23 -3.99
N LYS A 9 24.31 -12.07 -2.95
CA LYS A 9 23.31 -11.89 -1.87
C LYS A 9 23.38 -10.51 -1.20
N LYS A 10 24.57 -9.91 -1.11
CA LYS A 10 24.77 -8.54 -0.58
C LYS A 10 24.09 -7.49 -1.46
N ILE A 11 24.17 -7.61 -2.77
CA ILE A 11 23.53 -6.71 -3.73
C ILE A 11 22.00 -6.88 -3.70
N ILE A 12 21.52 -8.12 -3.61
CA ILE A 12 20.09 -8.41 -3.44
C ILE A 12 19.56 -7.74 -2.15
N LEU A 13 20.29 -7.89 -1.05
CA LEU A 13 19.92 -7.27 0.22
C LEU A 13 19.91 -5.74 0.11
N ALA A 14 20.95 -5.13 -0.49
CA ALA A 14 21.01 -3.69 -0.73
C ALA A 14 19.84 -3.18 -1.59
N TYR A 15 19.35 -4.00 -2.54
CA TYR A 15 18.17 -3.69 -3.33
C TYR A 15 16.87 -3.77 -2.49
N CYS A 16 16.74 -4.74 -1.57
CA CYS A 16 15.51 -4.97 -0.80
C CYS A 16 15.35 -4.02 0.39
N ILE A 17 16.42 -3.64 1.07
CA ILE A 17 16.41 -2.81 2.29
C ILE A 17 15.62 -1.49 2.14
N PRO A 18 15.68 -0.74 1.04
CA PRO A 18 14.90 0.47 0.86
C PRO A 18 13.39 0.28 1.02
N GLN A 19 12.87 -0.91 0.76
CA GLN A 19 11.44 -1.20 0.95
C GLN A 19 11.00 -1.06 2.40
N PHE A 20 11.91 -1.23 3.37
CA PHE A 20 11.64 -0.93 4.77
C PHE A 20 11.34 0.56 4.97
N ALA A 21 12.16 1.45 4.41
CA ALA A 21 11.93 2.90 4.48
C ALA A 21 10.63 3.30 3.76
N VAL A 22 10.36 2.70 2.61
CA VAL A 22 9.12 2.92 1.86
C VAL A 22 7.90 2.48 2.67
N GLY A 23 7.94 1.31 3.30
CA GLY A 23 6.88 0.83 4.18
C GLY A 23 6.67 1.75 5.38
N LEU A 24 7.75 2.20 6.01
CA LEU A 24 7.73 3.13 7.13
C LEU A 24 7.07 4.47 6.77
N PHE A 25 7.49 5.10 5.68
CA PHE A 25 6.92 6.37 5.22
C PHE A 25 5.48 6.22 4.73
N THR A 26 5.14 5.10 4.09
CA THR A 26 3.76 4.79 3.72
C THR A 26 2.86 4.68 4.96
N ALA A 27 3.32 4.01 6.01
CA ALA A 27 2.58 3.91 7.27
C ALA A 27 2.39 5.29 7.94
N MET A 28 3.44 6.14 7.95
CA MET A 28 3.33 7.51 8.46
C MET A 28 2.24 8.30 7.74
N ILE A 29 2.23 8.28 6.40
CA ILE A 29 1.29 9.07 5.61
C ILE A 29 -0.12 8.46 5.62
N SER A 30 -0.25 7.15 5.50
CA SER A 30 -1.56 6.50 5.40
C SER A 30 -2.34 6.54 6.72
N ASN A 31 -1.65 6.32 7.85
CA ASN A 31 -2.33 6.17 9.15
C ASN A 31 -2.40 7.48 9.94
N TYR A 32 -1.38 8.36 9.82
CA TYR A 32 -1.28 9.50 10.73
C TYR A 32 -1.47 10.87 10.10
N LEU A 33 -1.38 11.00 8.76
CA LEU A 33 -1.57 12.30 8.11
C LEU A 33 -2.94 12.89 8.40
N LEU A 34 -3.99 12.07 8.25
CA LEU A 34 -5.35 12.51 8.53
C LEU A 34 -5.53 12.83 10.02
N TYR A 35 -5.09 11.93 10.90
CA TYR A 35 -5.19 12.08 12.35
C TYR A 35 -4.45 13.34 12.86
N PHE A 36 -3.28 13.66 12.27
CA PHE A 36 -2.47 14.81 12.65
C PHE A 36 -3.07 16.15 12.20
N TYR A 37 -3.67 16.20 11.01
CA TYR A 37 -4.24 17.42 10.43
C TYR A 37 -5.75 17.60 10.62
N GLN A 38 -6.43 16.57 10.99
CA GLN A 38 -7.85 16.58 11.39
C GLN A 38 -7.99 15.98 12.80
N PRO A 39 -7.33 16.61 13.83
CA PRO A 39 -7.22 16.01 15.14
C PRO A 39 -8.59 15.93 15.83
N SER A 40 -8.82 14.83 16.56
CA SER A 40 -9.90 14.72 17.52
C SER A 40 -9.56 15.53 18.81
N LYS A 41 -10.57 15.84 19.62
CA LYS A 41 -10.33 16.55 20.89
C LYS A 41 -9.40 15.77 21.84
N GLU A 42 -9.50 14.45 21.81
CA GLU A 42 -8.73 13.56 22.71
C GLU A 42 -7.24 13.54 22.34
N SER A 43 -6.86 13.89 21.11
CA SER A 43 -5.48 13.84 20.65
C SER A 43 -4.58 14.91 21.29
N GLY A 44 -5.15 16.04 21.70
CA GLY A 44 -4.41 17.19 22.19
C GLY A 44 -3.57 17.90 21.11
N ILE A 45 -3.64 17.48 19.85
CA ILE A 45 -2.93 18.10 18.74
C ILE A 45 -3.68 19.38 18.34
N PRO A 46 -3.00 20.55 18.22
CA PRO A 46 -3.65 21.76 17.77
C PRO A 46 -4.05 21.66 16.29
N THR A 47 -5.15 22.31 15.93
CA THR A 47 -5.52 22.45 14.52
C THR A 47 -4.52 23.34 13.79
N LEU A 48 -3.91 22.83 12.72
CA LEU A 48 -2.84 23.52 11.99
C LEU A 48 -3.27 23.97 10.58
N VAL A 49 -4.30 23.35 10.01
CA VAL A 49 -4.82 23.65 8.67
C VAL A 49 -6.31 23.94 8.73
N THR A 50 -6.85 24.50 7.66
CA THR A 50 -8.28 24.78 7.55
C THR A 50 -9.10 23.50 7.70
N GLN A 51 -10.07 23.50 8.58
CA GLN A 51 -10.94 22.38 8.91
C GLN A 51 -12.27 22.47 8.18
N GLY A 52 -13.01 21.36 8.19
CA GLY A 52 -14.35 21.27 7.59
C GLY A 52 -14.32 21.07 6.08
N VAL A 53 -15.48 21.11 5.48
CA VAL A 53 -15.70 20.89 4.04
C VAL A 53 -15.58 22.25 3.34
N VAL A 54 -14.41 22.56 2.80
CA VAL A 54 -14.09 23.90 2.27
C VAL A 54 -13.86 23.94 0.76
N VAL A 55 -13.58 22.79 0.13
CA VAL A 55 -13.34 22.70 -1.31
C VAL A 55 -14.61 22.20 -2.02
N LEU A 56 -15.20 23.04 -2.86
CA LEU A 56 -16.43 22.78 -3.61
C LEU A 56 -17.62 22.33 -2.74
N GLY A 57 -17.62 22.62 -1.42
CA GLY A 57 -18.67 22.18 -0.51
C GLY A 57 -18.74 20.66 -0.29
N ILE A 58 -17.74 19.90 -0.73
CA ILE A 58 -17.74 18.42 -0.70
C ILE A 58 -16.48 17.89 -0.03
N LEU A 59 -15.31 18.51 -0.25
CA LEU A 59 -14.01 17.98 0.19
C LEU A 59 -13.41 18.83 1.33
N THR A 60 -12.77 18.14 2.27
CA THR A 60 -11.87 18.81 3.21
C THR A 60 -10.59 19.22 2.51
N PHE A 61 -9.87 20.21 3.09
CA PHE A 61 -8.58 20.65 2.56
C PHE A 61 -7.59 19.47 2.40
N ILE A 62 -7.44 18.61 3.42
CA ILE A 62 -6.55 17.45 3.37
C ILE A 62 -6.99 16.43 2.32
N GLY A 63 -8.29 16.17 2.20
CA GLY A 63 -8.84 15.28 1.17
C GLY A 63 -8.50 15.77 -0.23
N PHE A 64 -8.68 17.07 -0.49
CA PHE A 64 -8.34 17.69 -1.78
C PHE A 64 -6.84 17.60 -2.09
N VAL A 65 -5.98 17.99 -1.14
CA VAL A 65 -4.51 17.99 -1.35
C VAL A 65 -4.00 16.57 -1.60
N LYS A 66 -4.51 15.57 -0.90
CA LYS A 66 -4.18 14.15 -1.15
C LYS A 66 -4.67 13.70 -2.52
N ALA A 67 -5.88 14.06 -2.92
CA ALA A 67 -6.42 13.70 -4.24
C ALA A 67 -5.54 14.26 -5.37
N VAL A 68 -5.16 15.54 -5.29
CA VAL A 68 -4.23 16.16 -6.26
C VAL A 68 -2.87 15.44 -6.23
N GLY A 69 -2.36 15.08 -5.04
CA GLY A 69 -1.11 14.31 -4.89
C GLY A 69 -1.15 12.98 -5.65
N HIS A 70 -2.26 12.25 -5.59
CA HIS A 70 -2.42 11.00 -6.35
C HIS A 70 -2.56 11.21 -7.87
N VAL A 71 -3.15 12.33 -8.31
CA VAL A 71 -3.15 12.71 -9.72
C VAL A 71 -1.72 13.00 -10.19
N ILE A 72 -0.95 13.72 -9.38
CA ILE A 72 0.48 13.98 -9.65
C ILE A 72 1.24 12.65 -9.76
N ASP A 73 1.07 11.71 -8.82
CA ASP A 73 1.69 10.38 -8.85
C ASP A 73 1.35 9.64 -10.16
N ALA A 74 0.08 9.59 -10.55
CA ALA A 74 -0.38 8.94 -11.75
C ALA A 74 0.21 9.55 -13.05
N VAL A 75 0.39 10.88 -13.08
CA VAL A 75 0.97 11.59 -14.23
C VAL A 75 2.50 11.45 -14.25
N THR A 76 3.14 11.51 -13.09
CA THR A 76 4.61 11.43 -12.99
C THR A 76 5.15 10.03 -13.22
N ASP A 77 4.39 8.96 -12.93
CA ASP A 77 4.81 7.57 -13.16
C ASP A 77 5.33 7.33 -14.60
N PRO A 78 4.55 7.57 -15.68
CA PRO A 78 5.02 7.37 -17.05
C PRO A 78 6.11 8.36 -17.47
N LEU A 79 6.10 9.58 -16.90
CA LEU A 79 7.13 10.58 -17.18
C LEU A 79 8.48 10.13 -16.63
N VAL A 80 8.53 9.71 -15.37
CA VAL A 80 9.74 9.23 -14.72
C VAL A 80 10.25 7.93 -15.35
N ALA A 81 9.36 7.00 -15.70
CA ALA A 81 9.72 5.79 -16.45
C ALA A 81 10.47 6.15 -17.73
N ASN A 82 9.89 7.03 -18.56
CA ASN A 82 10.49 7.47 -19.81
C ASN A 82 11.83 8.23 -19.60
N LEU A 83 11.88 9.14 -18.60
CA LEU A 83 13.10 9.88 -18.29
C LEU A 83 14.23 8.95 -17.84
N SER A 84 13.92 8.00 -16.96
CA SER A 84 14.92 7.04 -16.48
C SER A 84 15.38 6.07 -17.58
N ASP A 85 14.48 5.64 -18.48
CA ASP A 85 14.81 4.79 -19.64
C ASP A 85 15.75 5.48 -20.64
N LYS A 86 15.58 6.77 -20.84
CA LYS A 86 16.40 7.60 -21.75
C LYS A 86 17.70 8.10 -21.12
N SER A 87 17.91 7.89 -19.83
CA SER A 87 19.09 8.40 -19.13
C SER A 87 20.39 7.85 -19.70
N ARG A 88 21.36 8.74 -19.94
CA ARG A 88 22.72 8.43 -20.44
C ARG A 88 23.78 8.57 -19.35
N ASN A 89 23.40 8.55 -18.08
CA ASN A 89 24.33 8.76 -16.98
C ASN A 89 25.42 7.68 -16.94
N LYS A 90 26.67 8.11 -16.70
CA LYS A 90 27.83 7.20 -16.60
C LYS A 90 27.75 6.19 -15.46
N LYS A 91 26.95 6.43 -14.43
CA LYS A 91 26.76 5.54 -13.26
C LYS A 91 25.61 4.54 -13.41
N GLY A 92 24.86 4.59 -14.50
CA GLY A 92 23.66 3.77 -14.74
C GLY A 92 22.45 4.62 -15.09
N ARG A 93 21.33 3.98 -15.44
CA ARG A 93 20.09 4.65 -15.81
C ARG A 93 19.15 4.87 -14.60
N ARG A 94 19.10 3.91 -13.66
CA ARG A 94 18.17 3.84 -12.55
C ARG A 94 18.74 4.40 -11.24
N ILE A 95 19.95 3.97 -10.88
CA ILE A 95 20.63 4.34 -9.62
C ILE A 95 20.78 5.85 -9.43
N PRO A 96 21.13 6.67 -10.45
CA PRO A 96 21.21 8.11 -10.26
C PRO A 96 19.90 8.76 -9.84
N PHE A 97 18.74 8.33 -10.41
CA PHE A 97 17.43 8.82 -10.00
C PHE A 97 17.13 8.50 -8.54
N MET A 98 17.36 7.25 -8.13
CA MET A 98 17.17 6.82 -6.74
C MET A 98 18.06 7.62 -5.79
N LYS A 99 19.32 7.86 -6.15
CA LYS A 99 20.26 8.64 -5.34
C LYS A 99 19.78 10.07 -5.10
N TYR A 100 19.38 10.75 -6.17
CA TYR A 100 18.94 12.16 -6.05
C TYR A 100 17.56 12.30 -5.42
N ALA A 101 16.69 11.31 -5.57
CA ALA A 101 15.35 11.30 -4.98
C ALA A 101 15.34 10.92 -3.50
N ALA A 102 16.31 10.13 -3.00
CA ALA A 102 16.28 9.55 -1.65
C ALA A 102 16.16 10.60 -0.54
N ILE A 103 16.99 11.65 -0.57
CA ILE A 103 16.98 12.71 0.45
C ILE A 103 15.70 13.56 0.35
N PRO A 104 15.33 14.12 -0.81
CA PRO A 104 14.08 14.88 -0.94
C PRO A 104 12.84 14.06 -0.59
N PHE A 105 12.82 12.76 -0.90
CA PHE A 105 11.72 11.86 -0.55
C PHE A 105 11.54 11.75 0.97
N GLY A 106 12.61 11.44 1.70
CA GLY A 106 12.54 11.38 3.16
C GLY A 106 12.25 12.73 3.80
N LEU A 107 12.90 13.82 3.34
CA LEU A 107 12.66 15.16 3.87
C LEU A 107 11.22 15.62 3.63
N SER A 108 10.64 15.35 2.45
CA SER A 108 9.24 15.70 2.20
C SER A 108 8.29 14.96 3.13
N ALA A 109 8.56 13.67 3.44
CA ALA A 109 7.77 12.91 4.40
C ALA A 109 7.77 13.54 5.81
N LEU A 110 8.90 14.09 6.27
CA LEU A 110 8.99 14.81 7.54
C LEU A 110 8.32 16.17 7.46
N LEU A 111 8.64 16.96 6.42
CA LEU A 111 8.22 18.36 6.31
C LEU A 111 6.69 18.50 6.14
N ILE A 112 6.01 17.45 5.68
CA ILE A 112 4.54 17.38 5.75
C ILE A 112 4.06 17.69 7.17
N PHE A 113 4.68 17.14 8.22
CA PHE A 113 4.26 17.30 9.61
C PHE A 113 4.87 18.52 10.32
N CYS A 114 5.71 19.29 9.63
CA CYS A 114 6.42 20.45 10.16
C CYS A 114 5.78 21.77 9.72
N ALA A 115 4.45 21.88 9.71
CA ALA A 115 3.76 23.14 9.42
C ALA A 115 4.29 24.27 10.33
N PRO A 116 4.64 25.45 9.76
CA PRO A 116 5.43 26.46 10.50
C PRO A 116 4.64 27.25 11.54
N GLN A 117 3.31 27.39 11.37
CA GLN A 117 2.47 28.16 12.30
C GLN A 117 1.69 27.23 13.25
N GLY A 118 1.59 27.61 14.53
CA GLY A 118 0.82 26.88 15.53
C GLY A 118 -0.72 27.04 15.43
N ARG A 119 -1.22 27.69 14.40
CA ARG A 119 -2.65 27.97 14.17
C ARG A 119 -3.03 27.73 12.70
N PRO A 120 -4.30 27.48 12.40
CA PRO A 120 -4.77 27.36 11.02
C PRO A 120 -4.53 28.63 10.22
N GLY A 121 -4.07 28.48 8.97
CA GLY A 121 -3.83 29.62 8.10
C GLY A 121 -3.33 29.23 6.72
N LEU A 122 -3.37 30.19 5.79
CA LEU A 122 -2.98 29.97 4.40
C LEU A 122 -1.53 29.46 4.27
N VAL A 123 -0.62 29.94 5.11
CA VAL A 123 0.78 29.53 5.10
C VAL A 123 0.93 28.04 5.38
N ASN A 124 0.24 27.53 6.39
CA ASN A 124 0.24 26.10 6.70
C ASN A 124 -0.44 25.28 5.59
N ASN A 125 -1.53 25.77 5.03
CA ASN A 125 -2.22 25.10 3.92
C ASN A 125 -1.29 24.95 2.71
N ILE A 126 -0.60 26.03 2.31
CA ILE A 126 0.37 25.98 1.19
C ILE A 126 1.54 25.06 1.53
N TRP A 127 2.07 25.13 2.75
CA TRP A 127 3.16 24.26 3.22
C TRP A 127 2.81 22.78 3.10
N VAL A 128 1.68 22.41 3.65
CA VAL A 128 1.21 21.01 3.66
C VAL A 128 0.94 20.51 2.24
N ALA A 129 0.29 21.32 1.40
CA ALA A 129 0.04 20.97 0.01
C ALA A 129 1.36 20.77 -0.76
N LEU A 130 2.30 21.69 -0.63
CA LEU A 130 3.61 21.65 -1.29
C LEU A 130 4.36 20.34 -0.93
N PHE A 131 4.45 20.02 0.37
CA PHE A 131 5.23 18.85 0.81
C PHE A 131 4.51 17.51 0.59
N ILE A 132 3.17 17.46 0.59
CA ILE A 132 2.43 16.28 0.14
C ILE A 132 2.68 16.02 -1.36
N TRP A 133 2.62 17.05 -2.20
CA TRP A 133 2.88 16.89 -3.64
C TRP A 133 4.35 16.57 -3.91
N ALA A 134 5.29 17.20 -3.22
CA ALA A 134 6.71 16.87 -3.29
C ALA A 134 6.97 15.41 -2.89
N TYR A 135 6.32 14.92 -1.83
CA TYR A 135 6.41 13.52 -1.40
C TYR A 135 6.02 12.55 -2.52
N PHE A 136 4.90 12.77 -3.20
CA PHE A 136 4.47 11.91 -4.31
C PHE A 136 5.43 11.97 -5.50
N ILE A 137 5.92 13.16 -5.87
CA ILE A 137 6.90 13.33 -6.95
C ILE A 137 8.19 12.56 -6.63
N PHE A 138 8.76 12.75 -5.43
CA PHE A 138 10.02 12.11 -5.06
C PHE A 138 9.85 10.61 -4.77
N TYR A 139 8.70 10.18 -4.28
CA TYR A 139 8.32 8.78 -4.20
C TYR A 139 8.37 8.11 -5.59
N THR A 140 7.71 8.69 -6.59
CA THR A 140 7.73 8.19 -7.97
C THR A 140 9.14 8.21 -8.57
N LEU A 141 9.91 9.31 -8.37
CA LEU A 141 11.30 9.42 -8.82
C LEU A 141 12.22 8.35 -8.23
N TYR A 142 11.91 7.85 -7.04
CA TYR A 142 12.63 6.76 -6.40
C TYR A 142 12.11 5.38 -6.81
N MET A 143 10.78 5.17 -6.71
CA MET A 143 10.17 3.84 -6.82
C MET A 143 10.07 3.30 -8.24
N ILE A 144 9.83 4.15 -9.24
CA ILE A 144 9.77 3.70 -10.63
C ILE A 144 11.12 3.14 -11.10
N PRO A 145 12.26 3.85 -10.94
CA PRO A 145 13.57 3.27 -11.24
C PRO A 145 13.92 2.05 -10.39
N HIS A 146 13.56 2.05 -9.10
CA HIS A 146 13.79 0.91 -8.21
C HIS A 146 13.07 -0.35 -8.72
N ASN A 147 11.79 -0.26 -9.03
CA ASN A 147 11.00 -1.40 -9.51
C ASN A 147 11.47 -1.91 -10.89
N ALA A 148 11.94 -1.01 -11.75
CA ALA A 148 12.47 -1.37 -13.06
C ALA A 148 13.87 -2.03 -12.98
N LEU A 149 14.64 -1.78 -11.93
CA LEU A 149 15.99 -2.29 -11.77
C LEU A 149 16.02 -3.82 -11.56
N LEU A 150 15.08 -4.40 -10.81
CA LEU A 150 15.07 -5.82 -10.46
C LEU A 150 14.99 -6.76 -11.66
N PRO A 151 14.04 -6.63 -12.59
CA PRO A 151 13.96 -7.49 -13.77
C PRO A 151 15.15 -7.28 -14.73
N GLU A 152 15.80 -6.11 -14.67
CA GLU A 152 17.01 -5.82 -15.43
C GLU A 152 18.27 -6.52 -14.84
N MET A 153 18.34 -6.66 -13.50
CA MET A 153 19.45 -7.30 -12.79
C MET A 153 19.31 -8.82 -12.71
N ILE A 154 18.10 -9.35 -12.57
CA ILE A 154 17.83 -10.77 -12.32
C ILE A 154 16.93 -11.32 -13.42
N THR A 155 17.53 -12.11 -14.31
CA THR A 155 16.82 -12.72 -15.46
C THR A 155 16.13 -14.03 -15.08
N ASP A 156 16.62 -14.75 -14.06
CA ASP A 156 16.00 -15.98 -13.58
C ASP A 156 14.71 -15.67 -12.83
N THR A 157 13.59 -16.20 -13.32
CA THR A 157 12.24 -16.00 -12.77
C THR A 157 12.13 -16.53 -11.33
N LYS A 158 12.76 -17.66 -10.98
CA LYS A 158 12.69 -18.21 -9.62
C LYS A 158 13.44 -17.34 -8.62
N GLU A 159 14.62 -16.87 -8.98
CA GLU A 159 15.42 -15.96 -8.14
C GLU A 159 14.69 -14.62 -7.97
N ARG A 160 14.06 -14.10 -9.03
CA ARG A 160 13.26 -12.87 -9.00
C ARG A 160 12.09 -12.96 -8.03
N VAL A 161 11.37 -14.08 -8.01
CA VAL A 161 10.27 -14.31 -7.05
C VAL A 161 10.78 -14.28 -5.61
N ASN A 162 11.93 -14.88 -5.32
CA ASN A 162 12.54 -14.81 -4.00
C ASN A 162 12.85 -13.37 -3.58
N VAL A 163 13.39 -12.55 -4.51
CA VAL A 163 13.70 -11.15 -4.22
C VAL A 163 12.42 -10.32 -3.99
N TYR A 164 11.36 -10.56 -4.74
CA TYR A 164 10.05 -9.92 -4.46
C TYR A 164 9.52 -10.30 -3.08
N THR A 165 9.73 -11.55 -2.65
CA THR A 165 9.34 -12.00 -1.29
C THR A 165 10.12 -11.24 -0.22
N PHE A 166 11.45 -11.07 -0.38
CA PHE A 166 12.25 -10.24 0.53
C PHE A 166 11.85 -8.77 0.51
N ASN A 167 11.57 -8.21 -0.66
CA ASN A 167 11.04 -6.84 -0.78
C ASN A 167 9.76 -6.66 0.03
N SER A 168 8.81 -7.58 -0.10
CA SER A 168 7.55 -7.53 0.64
C SER A 168 7.79 -7.66 2.14
N LEU A 169 8.72 -8.52 2.57
CA LEU A 169 9.07 -8.67 3.98
C LEU A 169 9.63 -7.37 4.57
N PHE A 170 10.58 -6.72 3.87
CA PHE A 170 11.11 -5.43 4.31
C PHE A 170 10.04 -4.34 4.35
N PHE A 171 9.16 -4.28 3.35
CA PHE A 171 8.04 -3.32 3.32
C PHE A 171 7.11 -3.52 4.52
N VAL A 172 6.67 -4.75 4.79
CA VAL A 172 5.78 -5.07 5.91
C VAL A 172 6.45 -4.75 7.25
N THR A 173 7.74 -5.07 7.41
CA THR A 173 8.49 -4.80 8.65
C THR A 173 8.65 -3.29 8.87
N GLY A 174 8.92 -2.51 7.82
CA GLY A 174 8.96 -1.05 7.89
C GLY A 174 7.62 -0.45 8.25
N SER A 175 6.53 -0.95 7.64
CA SER A 175 5.16 -0.53 7.96
C SER A 175 4.82 -0.84 9.42
N ALA A 176 5.22 -2.02 9.92
CA ALA A 176 5.01 -2.42 11.31
C ALA A 176 5.73 -1.47 12.28
N LEU A 177 6.96 -1.03 11.97
CA LEU A 177 7.63 0.00 12.77
C LEU A 177 6.85 1.33 12.74
N GLY A 178 6.28 1.70 11.61
CA GLY A 178 5.43 2.89 11.51
C GLY A 178 4.24 2.85 12.47
N TYR A 179 3.65 1.69 12.72
CA TYR A 179 2.54 1.53 13.68
C TYR A 179 2.96 1.76 15.15
N VAL A 180 4.25 1.74 15.46
CA VAL A 180 4.77 2.05 16.82
C VAL A 180 4.76 3.56 17.11
N THR A 181 4.47 4.41 16.14
CA THR A 181 4.44 5.89 16.28
C THR A 181 3.75 6.38 17.54
N PRO A 182 2.51 5.95 17.92
CA PRO A 182 1.85 6.47 19.11
C PRO A 182 2.57 6.12 20.42
N ALA A 183 3.26 4.97 20.47
CA ALA A 183 4.06 4.58 21.62
C ALA A 183 5.28 5.49 21.79
N LEU A 184 5.99 5.78 20.70
CA LEU A 184 7.13 6.71 20.71
C LEU A 184 6.69 8.14 21.08
N VAL A 185 5.58 8.60 20.50
CA VAL A 185 4.98 9.89 20.86
C VAL A 185 4.65 9.93 22.35
N GLY A 186 4.05 8.86 22.90
CA GLY A 186 3.78 8.73 24.34
C GLY A 186 5.04 8.82 25.19
N MET A 187 6.12 8.16 24.79
CA MET A 187 7.42 8.23 25.48
C MET A 187 7.98 9.66 25.49
N PHE A 188 7.94 10.38 24.37
CA PHE A 188 8.40 11.76 24.29
C PHE A 188 7.52 12.72 25.10
N LYS A 189 6.21 12.53 25.12
CA LYS A 189 5.30 13.29 25.99
C LYS A 189 5.62 13.07 27.47
N ASN A 190 5.87 11.84 27.87
CA ASN A 190 6.27 11.50 29.24
C ASN A 190 7.65 12.07 29.62
N ALA A 191 8.53 12.28 28.63
CA ALA A 191 9.82 12.98 28.81
C ALA A 191 9.68 14.51 28.84
N GLY A 192 8.46 15.06 28.78
CA GLY A 192 8.18 16.49 28.91
C GLY A 192 8.13 17.27 27.60
N LEU A 193 8.14 16.61 26.44
CA LEU A 193 7.97 17.29 25.18
C LEU A 193 6.49 17.67 24.93
N ASP A 194 6.27 18.84 24.36
CA ASP A 194 4.95 19.21 23.84
C ASP A 194 4.44 18.20 22.82
N VAL A 195 3.11 18.03 22.73
CA VAL A 195 2.46 17.05 21.85
C VAL A 195 2.94 17.19 20.39
N LEU A 196 2.96 18.41 19.87
CA LEU A 196 3.37 18.67 18.49
C LEU A 196 4.84 18.31 18.26
N LEU A 197 5.70 18.65 19.23
CA LEU A 197 7.13 18.36 19.16
C LEU A 197 7.38 16.85 19.29
N ALA A 198 6.61 16.14 20.13
CA ALA A 198 6.71 14.69 20.28
C ALA A 198 6.40 13.94 18.95
N TRP A 199 5.34 14.35 18.23
CA TRP A 199 5.04 13.83 16.90
C TRP A 199 6.16 14.11 15.91
N ARG A 200 6.64 15.36 15.84
CA ARG A 200 7.70 15.78 14.92
C ARG A 200 9.02 15.05 15.20
N ALA A 201 9.39 14.89 16.46
CA ALA A 201 10.59 14.16 16.86
C ALA A 201 10.53 12.69 16.43
N THR A 202 9.37 12.04 16.63
CA THR A 202 9.16 10.66 16.18
C THR A 202 9.34 10.54 14.66
N PHE A 203 8.71 11.42 13.90
CA PHE A 203 8.82 11.39 12.44
C PHE A 203 10.23 11.78 11.96
N ALA A 204 10.95 12.66 12.68
CA ALA A 204 12.34 12.98 12.36
C ALA A 204 13.26 11.77 12.50
N ILE A 205 13.12 10.98 13.57
CA ILE A 205 13.88 9.74 13.74
C ILE A 205 13.60 8.77 12.59
N PHE A 206 12.33 8.56 12.26
CA PHE A 206 11.95 7.69 11.15
C PHE A 206 12.50 8.17 9.80
N THR A 207 12.51 9.48 9.60
CA THR A 207 13.06 10.09 8.38
C THR A 207 14.56 9.88 8.25
N VAL A 208 15.31 10.09 9.32
CA VAL A 208 16.77 9.87 9.31
C VAL A 208 17.10 8.41 8.99
N VAL A 209 16.45 7.48 9.69
CA VAL A 209 16.61 6.04 9.42
C VAL A 209 16.21 5.73 7.97
N GLY A 210 15.07 6.23 7.51
CA GLY A 210 14.57 5.98 6.17
C GLY A 210 15.51 6.50 5.08
N ILE A 211 16.04 7.72 5.20
CA ILE A 211 16.99 8.30 4.23
C ILE A 211 18.26 7.45 4.14
N ILE A 212 18.81 7.01 5.27
CA ILE A 212 20.01 6.15 5.29
C ILE A 212 19.73 4.87 4.51
N LEU A 213 18.58 4.22 4.74
CA LEU A 213 18.21 2.99 4.05
C LEU A 213 17.93 3.19 2.56
N LEU A 214 17.31 4.32 2.16
CA LEU A 214 17.07 4.68 0.77
C LEU A 214 18.36 4.93 -0.02
N LEU A 215 19.41 5.39 0.63
CA LEU A 215 20.69 5.66 -0.02
C LEU A 215 21.55 4.40 -0.25
N LEU A 216 21.28 3.30 0.45
CA LEU A 216 22.09 2.06 0.36
C LEU A 216 22.25 1.53 -1.07
N PRO A 217 21.21 1.42 -1.92
CA PRO A 217 21.39 0.96 -3.30
C PRO A 217 22.33 1.84 -4.11
N ALA A 218 22.27 3.16 -3.88
CA ALA A 218 23.08 4.12 -4.60
C ALA A 218 24.60 4.01 -4.27
N VAL A 219 24.92 3.46 -3.09
CA VAL A 219 26.28 3.24 -2.65
C VAL A 219 26.78 1.84 -3.04
N MET A 220 25.91 0.83 -2.93
CA MET A 220 26.32 -0.58 -3.04
C MET A 220 26.11 -1.17 -4.43
N ILE A 221 25.15 -0.68 -5.23
CA ILE A 221 24.82 -1.26 -6.53
C ILE A 221 25.50 -0.48 -7.65
N LYS A 222 26.40 -1.15 -8.37
CA LYS A 222 26.99 -0.65 -9.60
C LYS A 222 26.18 -1.15 -10.79
N GLU A 223 25.13 -0.43 -11.16
CA GLU A 223 24.13 -0.85 -12.15
C GLU A 223 24.73 -1.45 -13.43
N ARG A 224 25.82 -0.86 -13.97
CA ARG A 224 26.43 -1.30 -15.21
C ARG A 224 27.09 -2.68 -15.18
N GLU A 225 27.39 -3.20 -14.00
CA GLU A 225 27.97 -4.54 -13.84
C GLU A 225 26.89 -5.63 -13.95
N TYR A 226 25.60 -5.28 -13.72
CA TYR A 226 24.51 -6.24 -13.56
C TYR A 226 23.38 -6.08 -14.58
N VAL A 227 23.29 -4.96 -15.31
CA VAL A 227 22.13 -4.64 -16.16
C VAL A 227 22.45 -4.77 -17.64
N ASN A 228 21.66 -5.63 -18.34
CA ASN A 228 21.55 -5.61 -19.81
C ASN A 228 20.29 -4.82 -20.20
N SER A 229 20.49 -3.73 -20.91
CA SER A 229 19.39 -2.84 -21.30
C SER A 229 18.57 -3.40 -22.46
N VAL A 230 17.38 -3.94 -22.18
CA VAL A 230 16.32 -4.13 -23.17
C VAL A 230 15.31 -3.00 -23.02
N ARG A 231 15.04 -2.26 -24.10
CA ARG A 231 14.04 -1.17 -24.07
C ARG A 231 12.62 -1.78 -24.15
N PRO A 232 11.67 -1.38 -23.28
CA PRO A 232 10.28 -1.77 -23.46
C PRO A 232 9.73 -1.09 -24.73
N THR A 233 9.01 -1.86 -25.55
CA THR A 233 8.52 -1.42 -26.88
C THR A 233 7.04 -1.05 -26.89
N VAL A 234 6.32 -1.21 -25.77
CA VAL A 234 4.85 -1.07 -25.74
C VAL A 234 4.42 0.13 -24.88
N SER A 235 3.42 0.90 -25.38
CA SER A 235 2.87 2.03 -24.62
C SER A 235 1.91 1.57 -23.51
N LEU A 236 1.84 2.33 -22.39
CA LEU A 236 0.95 2.03 -21.25
C LEU A 236 -0.52 1.90 -21.70
N MET A 237 -0.99 2.76 -22.61
CA MET A 237 -2.38 2.75 -23.10
C MET A 237 -2.73 1.47 -23.89
N GLN A 238 -1.80 0.99 -24.72
CA GLN A 238 -1.99 -0.28 -25.45
C GLN A 238 -2.00 -1.46 -24.47
N SER A 239 -1.15 -1.40 -23.45
CA SER A 239 -1.07 -2.39 -22.38
C SER A 239 -2.38 -2.48 -21.58
N LEU A 240 -2.93 -1.34 -21.20
CA LEU A 240 -4.23 -1.26 -20.53
C LEU A 240 -5.35 -1.85 -21.38
N LYS A 241 -5.47 -1.41 -22.66
CA LYS A 241 -6.52 -1.89 -23.57
C LYS A 241 -6.48 -3.41 -23.72
N HIS A 242 -5.29 -3.99 -23.86
CA HIS A 242 -5.12 -5.45 -23.97
C HIS A 242 -5.51 -6.18 -22.68
N ALA A 243 -5.01 -5.75 -21.52
CA ALA A 243 -5.34 -6.37 -20.24
C ALA A 243 -6.86 -6.32 -19.99
N PHE A 244 -7.53 -5.19 -20.29
CA PHE A 244 -8.97 -5.06 -20.11
C PHE A 244 -9.82 -5.83 -21.15
N SER A 245 -9.25 -6.36 -22.23
CA SER A 245 -9.95 -7.28 -23.11
C SER A 245 -10.22 -8.64 -22.45
N ASN A 246 -9.37 -9.04 -21.50
CA ASN A 246 -9.52 -10.29 -20.76
C ASN A 246 -10.61 -10.19 -19.69
N LYS A 247 -11.68 -11.02 -19.80
CA LYS A 247 -12.82 -10.99 -18.85
C LYS A 247 -12.42 -11.34 -17.41
N HIS A 248 -11.47 -12.27 -17.23
CA HIS A 248 -11.00 -12.70 -15.91
C HIS A 248 -10.20 -11.61 -15.23
N PHE A 249 -9.36 -10.90 -15.98
CA PHE A 249 -8.61 -9.75 -15.50
C PHE A 249 -9.54 -8.64 -14.99
N ARG A 250 -10.61 -8.33 -15.75
CA ARG A 250 -11.57 -7.28 -15.33
C ARG A 250 -12.20 -7.57 -13.96
N TRP A 251 -12.69 -8.78 -13.74
CA TRP A 251 -13.35 -9.12 -12.48
C TRP A 251 -12.37 -9.17 -11.31
N VAL A 252 -11.20 -9.79 -11.49
CA VAL A 252 -10.18 -9.86 -10.44
C VAL A 252 -9.66 -8.45 -10.09
N THR A 253 -9.40 -7.62 -11.09
CA THR A 253 -8.92 -6.25 -10.87
C THR A 253 -9.98 -5.37 -10.22
N LEU A 254 -11.26 -5.49 -10.62
CA LEU A 254 -12.37 -4.80 -9.97
C LEU A 254 -12.50 -5.23 -8.50
N GLY A 255 -12.42 -6.52 -8.21
CA GLY A 255 -12.43 -7.03 -6.83
C GLY A 255 -11.29 -6.44 -6.01
N GLN A 256 -10.08 -6.42 -6.56
CA GLN A 256 -8.90 -5.84 -5.89
C GLN A 256 -8.99 -4.31 -5.72
N LEU A 257 -9.58 -3.60 -6.66
CA LEU A 257 -9.89 -2.17 -6.53
C LEU A 257 -10.78 -1.92 -5.32
N LEU A 258 -11.89 -2.65 -5.23
CA LEU A 258 -12.92 -2.45 -4.21
C LEU A 258 -12.43 -2.88 -2.82
N GLU A 259 -11.74 -4.04 -2.71
CA GLU A 259 -11.16 -4.50 -1.44
C GLU A 259 -10.06 -3.55 -0.95
N GLY A 260 -9.17 -3.12 -1.86
CA GLY A 260 -8.08 -2.18 -1.54
C GLY A 260 -8.62 -0.81 -1.10
N THR A 261 -9.74 -0.36 -1.70
CA THR A 261 -10.45 0.83 -1.26
C THR A 261 -10.99 0.65 0.16
N ALA A 262 -11.68 -0.45 0.46
CA ALA A 262 -12.19 -0.77 1.79
C ALA A 262 -11.08 -0.81 2.85
N MET A 263 -9.97 -1.49 2.55
CA MET A 263 -8.79 -1.53 3.42
C MET A 263 -8.23 -0.14 3.69
N SER A 264 -8.23 0.75 2.69
CA SER A 264 -7.76 2.14 2.84
C SER A 264 -8.68 2.99 3.70
N PHE A 265 -10.00 2.76 3.67
CA PHE A 265 -10.96 3.36 4.60
C PHE A 265 -10.64 2.97 6.04
N PHE A 266 -10.48 1.69 6.30
CA PHE A 266 -10.13 1.17 7.63
C PHE A 266 -8.79 1.75 8.14
N GLN A 267 -7.72 1.66 7.34
CA GLN A 267 -6.40 2.13 7.72
C GLN A 267 -6.37 3.64 8.02
N SER A 268 -7.10 4.44 7.25
CA SER A 268 -7.16 5.89 7.46
C SER A 268 -7.92 6.29 8.74
N CYS A 269 -8.83 5.44 9.22
CA CYS A 269 -9.69 5.74 10.35
C CYS A 269 -9.34 4.97 11.63
N ILE A 270 -8.40 4.03 11.60
CA ILE A 270 -8.11 3.13 12.74
C ILE A 270 -7.81 3.90 14.04
N MET A 271 -7.04 4.99 13.97
CA MET A 271 -6.75 5.83 15.14
C MET A 271 -8.03 6.43 15.73
N TYR A 272 -8.92 6.95 14.90
CA TYR A 272 -10.20 7.51 15.35
C TYR A 272 -11.15 6.45 15.90
N TYR A 273 -11.14 5.24 15.31
CA TYR A 273 -11.94 4.14 15.87
C TYR A 273 -11.50 3.79 17.28
N VAL A 274 -10.19 3.79 17.54
CA VAL A 274 -9.65 3.52 18.86
C VAL A 274 -9.89 4.67 19.83
N THR A 275 -9.59 5.91 19.43
CA THR A 275 -9.65 7.07 20.31
C THR A 275 -11.06 7.63 20.45
N SER A 276 -11.71 8.00 19.34
CA SER A 276 -12.97 8.76 19.37
C SER A 276 -14.22 7.88 19.44
N LEU A 277 -14.20 6.62 18.93
CA LEU A 277 -15.34 5.71 19.06
C LEU A 277 -15.24 4.84 20.33
N MET A 278 -14.06 4.31 20.64
CA MET A 278 -13.88 3.38 21.77
C MET A 278 -13.41 4.08 23.04
N GLY A 279 -12.97 5.35 22.96
CA GLY A 279 -12.48 6.12 24.12
C GLY A 279 -11.17 5.58 24.73
N LEU A 280 -10.35 4.89 23.92
CA LEU A 280 -9.08 4.34 24.37
C LEU A 280 -7.93 5.33 24.07
N PRO A 281 -6.82 5.28 24.81
CA PRO A 281 -5.66 6.11 24.53
C PRO A 281 -5.01 5.74 23.20
N GLU A 282 -4.34 6.70 22.55
CA GLU A 282 -3.64 6.50 21.27
C GLU A 282 -2.69 5.30 21.28
N THR A 283 -2.01 5.07 22.41
CA THR A 283 -1.10 3.94 22.59
C THR A 283 -1.78 2.57 22.50
N ALA A 284 -3.08 2.48 22.77
CA ALA A 284 -3.83 1.23 22.61
C ALA A 284 -3.93 0.80 21.14
N SER A 285 -3.86 1.74 20.20
CA SER A 285 -3.86 1.42 18.77
C SER A 285 -2.67 0.55 18.37
N VAL A 286 -1.52 0.72 19.01
CA VAL A 286 -0.31 -0.11 18.77
C VAL A 286 -0.58 -1.56 19.11
N ALA A 287 -1.17 -1.82 20.29
CA ALA A 287 -1.53 -3.17 20.71
C ALA A 287 -2.56 -3.81 19.78
N ILE A 288 -3.59 -3.06 19.40
CA ILE A 288 -4.65 -3.50 18.49
C ILE A 288 -4.10 -3.87 17.11
N LEU A 289 -3.24 -3.00 16.54
CA LEU A 289 -2.58 -3.25 15.26
C LEU A 289 -1.59 -4.42 15.36
N ALA A 290 -0.83 -4.51 16.45
CA ALA A 290 0.08 -5.64 16.68
C ALA A 290 -0.67 -6.97 16.73
N ILE A 291 -1.79 -7.04 17.45
CA ILE A 291 -2.65 -8.24 17.52
C ILE A 291 -3.14 -8.61 16.12
N SER A 292 -3.62 -7.63 15.33
CA SER A 292 -4.11 -7.87 13.97
C SER A 292 -3.02 -8.40 13.04
N ILE A 293 -1.81 -7.82 13.08
CA ILE A 293 -0.67 -8.20 12.23
C ILE A 293 -0.13 -9.57 12.65
N VAL A 294 0.16 -9.77 13.93
CA VAL A 294 0.70 -11.05 14.43
C VAL A 294 -0.32 -12.17 14.20
N GLY A 295 -1.60 -11.91 14.48
CA GLY A 295 -2.69 -12.84 14.18
C GLY A 295 -2.76 -13.20 12.71
N SER A 296 -2.62 -12.23 11.80
CA SER A 296 -2.61 -12.48 10.37
C SER A 296 -1.41 -13.32 9.93
N LEU A 297 -0.21 -13.06 10.46
CA LEU A 297 1.00 -13.84 10.17
C LEU A 297 0.85 -15.30 10.61
N CYS A 298 0.27 -15.54 11.79
CA CYS A 298 -0.01 -16.89 12.28
C CYS A 298 -1.00 -17.66 11.37
N LEU A 299 -1.92 -16.93 10.73
CA LEU A 299 -2.91 -17.52 9.81
C LEU A 299 -2.35 -17.80 8.40
N TYR A 300 -1.23 -17.18 7.98
CA TYR A 300 -0.66 -17.33 6.64
C TYR A 300 -0.48 -18.78 6.18
N PRO A 301 0.09 -19.70 6.97
CA PRO A 301 0.24 -21.11 6.55
C PRO A 301 -1.10 -21.81 6.29
N LEU A 302 -2.10 -21.50 7.13
CA LEU A 302 -3.46 -22.05 6.99
C LEU A 302 -4.14 -21.54 5.72
N ILE A 303 -4.08 -20.22 5.49
CA ILE A 303 -4.67 -19.59 4.30
C ILE A 303 -4.00 -20.11 3.02
N SER A 304 -2.65 -20.22 3.02
CA SER A 304 -1.92 -20.80 1.89
C SER A 304 -2.34 -22.25 1.59
N LYS A 305 -2.49 -23.09 2.61
CA LYS A 305 -2.99 -24.48 2.45
C LYS A 305 -4.42 -24.50 1.91
N TRP A 306 -5.29 -23.63 2.45
CA TRP A 306 -6.68 -23.53 2.01
C TRP A 306 -6.76 -23.11 0.53
N GLY A 307 -6.04 -22.06 0.14
CA GLY A 307 -5.98 -21.59 -1.25
C GLY A 307 -5.47 -22.64 -2.24
N LYS A 308 -4.51 -23.47 -1.82
CA LYS A 308 -4.01 -24.58 -2.65
C LYS A 308 -5.03 -25.72 -2.81
N LYS A 309 -5.83 -25.99 -1.76
CA LYS A 309 -6.77 -27.13 -1.75
C LYS A 309 -8.10 -26.81 -2.44
N SER A 310 -8.68 -25.63 -2.23
CA SER A 310 -10.03 -25.28 -2.65
C SER A 310 -10.11 -24.14 -3.69
N GLY A 311 -8.97 -23.75 -4.23
CA GLY A 311 -8.85 -22.54 -5.04
C GLY A 311 -8.73 -21.27 -4.19
N LYS A 312 -8.37 -20.17 -4.83
CA LYS A 312 -8.10 -18.88 -4.17
C LYS A 312 -9.36 -18.03 -4.01
N ARG A 313 -10.33 -18.19 -4.91
CA ARG A 313 -11.60 -17.45 -4.94
C ARG A 313 -12.41 -17.60 -3.66
N LYS A 314 -12.62 -18.83 -3.17
CA LYS A 314 -13.41 -19.09 -1.95
C LYS A 314 -12.83 -18.42 -0.70
N PRO A 315 -11.54 -18.60 -0.36
CA PRO A 315 -10.95 -17.88 0.78
C PRO A 315 -11.04 -16.35 0.65
N ILE A 316 -10.83 -15.77 -0.55
CA ILE A 316 -10.92 -14.32 -0.77
C ILE A 316 -12.34 -13.82 -0.51
N ILE A 317 -13.37 -14.49 -1.01
CA ILE A 317 -14.76 -14.15 -0.75
C ILE A 317 -15.04 -14.16 0.76
N TRP A 318 -14.62 -15.19 1.49
CA TRP A 318 -14.76 -15.25 2.94
C TRP A 318 -13.97 -14.16 3.66
N GLY A 319 -12.76 -13.82 3.19
CA GLY A 319 -11.99 -12.69 3.70
C GLY A 319 -12.75 -11.37 3.56
N CYS A 320 -13.32 -11.10 2.40
CA CYS A 320 -14.14 -9.91 2.16
C CYS A 320 -15.42 -9.90 3.01
N VAL A 321 -16.12 -11.03 3.15
CA VAL A 321 -17.33 -11.13 3.98
C VAL A 321 -16.99 -10.84 5.44
N VAL A 322 -15.95 -11.46 5.99
CA VAL A 322 -15.52 -11.24 7.38
C VAL A 322 -15.07 -9.79 7.59
N PHE A 323 -14.38 -9.18 6.61
CA PHE A 323 -14.00 -7.78 6.70
C PHE A 323 -15.22 -6.84 6.68
N THR A 324 -16.21 -7.13 5.83
CA THR A 324 -17.51 -6.40 5.83
C THR A 324 -18.19 -6.47 7.19
N ILE A 325 -18.23 -7.66 7.80
CA ILE A 325 -18.78 -7.84 9.14
C ILE A 325 -17.99 -7.04 10.18
N ALA A 326 -16.66 -7.00 10.08
CA ALA A 326 -15.81 -6.20 10.97
C ALA A 326 -16.14 -4.71 10.89
N GLU A 327 -16.31 -4.16 9.68
CA GLU A 327 -16.71 -2.76 9.46
C GLU A 327 -18.12 -2.47 10.04
N PHE A 328 -19.04 -3.39 9.90
CA PHE A 328 -20.37 -3.26 10.53
C PHE A 328 -20.30 -3.34 12.07
N ILE A 329 -19.43 -4.19 12.62
CA ILE A 329 -19.18 -4.22 14.07
C ILE A 329 -18.61 -2.86 14.54
N ILE A 330 -17.73 -2.22 13.80
CA ILE A 330 -17.23 -0.87 14.12
C ILE A 330 -18.39 0.14 14.10
N CYS A 331 -19.23 0.09 13.06
CA CYS A 331 -20.35 1.02 12.89
C CYS A 331 -21.38 0.92 14.03
N PHE A 332 -21.81 -0.29 14.35
CA PHE A 332 -22.91 -0.55 15.29
C PHE A 332 -22.46 -0.96 16.69
N GLY A 333 -21.30 -1.61 16.81
CA GLY A 333 -20.79 -2.14 18.08
C GLY A 333 -20.08 -1.11 18.95
N ALA A 334 -19.74 0.07 18.41
CA ALA A 334 -19.09 1.12 19.19
C ALA A 334 -19.89 1.54 20.43
N ASP A 335 -21.23 1.58 20.31
CA ASP A 335 -22.15 2.00 21.39
C ASP A 335 -22.64 0.82 22.26
N MET A 336 -22.26 -0.41 21.94
CA MET A 336 -22.65 -1.57 22.76
C MET A 336 -21.98 -1.50 24.15
N PRO A 337 -22.66 -1.94 25.22
CA PRO A 337 -22.06 -2.01 26.55
C PRO A 337 -20.90 -3.00 26.59
N GLY A 338 -19.90 -2.74 27.40
CA GLY A 338 -18.75 -3.62 27.63
C GLY A 338 -17.42 -2.89 27.66
N PRO A 339 -16.35 -3.54 28.22
CA PRO A 339 -15.02 -2.95 28.32
C PRO A 339 -14.45 -2.64 26.91
N ALA A 340 -14.08 -1.38 26.69
CA ALA A 340 -13.61 -0.90 25.38
C ALA A 340 -12.40 -1.70 24.86
N MET A 341 -11.45 -2.01 25.73
CA MET A 341 -10.24 -2.78 25.38
C MET A 341 -10.59 -4.20 24.92
N VAL A 342 -11.56 -4.86 25.54
CA VAL A 342 -11.99 -6.23 25.15
C VAL A 342 -12.63 -6.20 23.77
N LYS A 343 -13.50 -5.20 23.51
CA LYS A 343 -14.08 -5.00 22.17
C LYS A 343 -13.03 -4.74 21.11
N ALA A 344 -12.06 -3.87 21.41
CA ALA A 344 -10.98 -3.54 20.49
C ALA A 344 -10.08 -4.74 20.18
N CYS A 345 -9.65 -5.49 21.20
CA CYS A 345 -8.85 -6.71 21.01
C CYS A 345 -9.63 -7.81 20.28
N GLY A 346 -10.92 -7.99 20.59
CA GLY A 346 -11.78 -8.93 19.89
C GLY A 346 -11.90 -8.60 18.40
N LEU A 347 -12.11 -7.30 18.08
CA LEU A 347 -12.14 -6.82 16.71
C LEU A 347 -10.78 -7.04 16.01
N ALA A 348 -9.66 -6.79 16.69
CA ALA A 348 -8.31 -6.97 16.15
C ALA A 348 -8.05 -8.45 15.77
N ILE A 349 -8.43 -9.38 16.63
CA ILE A 349 -8.34 -10.81 16.35
C ILE A 349 -9.23 -11.18 15.17
N PHE A 350 -10.45 -10.65 15.11
CA PHE A 350 -11.40 -10.92 14.04
C PHE A 350 -10.90 -10.40 12.68
N VAL A 351 -10.32 -9.19 12.64
CA VAL A 351 -9.72 -8.58 11.44
C VAL A 351 -8.43 -9.26 10.99
N SER A 352 -7.74 -10.02 11.87
CA SER A 352 -6.53 -10.77 11.51
C SER A 352 -6.77 -11.76 10.36
N PHE A 353 -7.94 -12.39 10.30
CA PHE A 353 -8.29 -13.34 9.23
C PHE A 353 -8.41 -12.66 7.86
N PRO A 354 -9.24 -11.61 7.66
CA PRO A 354 -9.28 -10.92 6.36
C PRO A 354 -7.91 -10.33 5.97
N PHE A 355 -7.15 -9.78 6.92
CA PHE A 355 -5.79 -9.30 6.62
C PHE A 355 -4.89 -10.41 6.09
N ALA A 356 -4.94 -11.61 6.67
CA ALA A 356 -4.18 -12.75 6.18
C ALA A 356 -4.58 -13.15 4.75
N VAL A 357 -5.87 -13.18 4.47
CA VAL A 357 -6.41 -13.59 3.16
C VAL A 357 -6.10 -12.56 2.09
N LEU A 358 -6.47 -11.28 2.35
CA LEU A 358 -6.47 -10.21 1.35
C LEU A 358 -5.06 -9.70 1.02
N ASN A 359 -4.08 -9.88 1.90
CA ASN A 359 -2.69 -9.54 1.58
C ASN A 359 -1.96 -10.59 0.74
N ILE A 360 -2.41 -11.88 0.73
CA ILE A 360 -1.69 -12.97 0.05
C ILE A 360 -2.36 -13.41 -1.24
N LEU A 361 -3.66 -13.75 -1.14
CA LEU A 361 -4.32 -14.50 -2.20
C LEU A 361 -4.68 -13.69 -3.45
N PRO A 362 -5.08 -12.39 -3.39
CA PRO A 362 -5.42 -11.62 -4.57
C PRO A 362 -4.25 -11.48 -5.55
N GLY A 363 -3.03 -11.30 -5.04
CA GLY A 363 -1.82 -11.28 -5.87
C GLY A 363 -1.56 -12.61 -6.58
N SER A 364 -1.75 -13.72 -5.85
CA SER A 364 -1.60 -15.06 -6.40
C SER A 364 -2.70 -15.42 -7.41
N MET A 365 -3.95 -14.95 -7.19
CA MET A 365 -5.04 -15.12 -8.14
C MET A 365 -4.76 -14.35 -9.45
N MET A 366 -4.21 -13.15 -9.36
CA MET A 366 -3.81 -12.38 -10.55
C MET A 366 -2.73 -13.11 -11.36
N ALA A 367 -1.78 -13.77 -10.71
CA ALA A 367 -0.76 -14.57 -11.40
C ALA A 367 -1.39 -15.72 -12.22
N ASP A 368 -2.45 -16.36 -11.72
CA ASP A 368 -3.18 -17.38 -12.48
C ASP A 368 -3.87 -16.79 -13.71
N VAL A 369 -4.47 -15.60 -13.59
CA VAL A 369 -5.10 -14.89 -14.73
C VAL A 369 -4.07 -14.55 -15.81
N ILE A 370 -2.88 -14.10 -15.40
CA ILE A 370 -1.78 -13.80 -16.33
C ILE A 370 -1.29 -15.08 -17.02
N GLN A 371 -1.15 -16.16 -16.27
CA GLN A 371 -0.78 -17.46 -16.83
C GLN A 371 -1.84 -17.99 -17.82
N TYR A 372 -3.11 -17.86 -17.49
CA TYR A 372 -4.23 -18.19 -18.39
C TYR A 372 -4.15 -17.40 -19.70
N ASP A 373 -3.92 -16.09 -19.62
CA ASP A 373 -3.78 -15.23 -20.80
C ASP A 373 -2.59 -15.67 -21.67
N THR A 374 -1.44 -15.89 -21.06
CA THR A 374 -0.23 -16.40 -21.74
C THR A 374 -0.49 -17.74 -22.44
N LEU A 375 -1.22 -18.67 -21.80
CA LEU A 375 -1.56 -19.95 -22.38
C LEU A 375 -2.60 -19.86 -23.52
N THR A 376 -3.43 -18.82 -23.51
CA THR A 376 -4.47 -18.60 -24.52
C THR A 376 -3.91 -17.86 -25.73
N THR A 377 -3.11 -16.80 -25.51
CA THR A 377 -2.57 -15.94 -26.57
C THR A 377 -1.22 -16.41 -27.11
N GLY A 378 -0.49 -17.22 -26.36
CA GLY A 378 0.88 -17.63 -26.69
C GLY A 378 1.94 -16.56 -26.39
N ILE A 379 1.57 -15.38 -25.88
CA ILE A 379 2.45 -14.25 -25.63
C ILE A 379 2.53 -13.96 -24.14
N ASN A 380 3.74 -13.94 -23.60
CA ASN A 380 3.94 -13.55 -22.18
C ASN A 380 3.82 -12.03 -22.04
N GLN A 381 2.75 -11.57 -21.38
CA GLN A 381 2.45 -10.15 -21.15
C GLN A 381 2.37 -9.80 -19.65
N GLU A 382 3.07 -10.53 -18.80
CA GLU A 382 3.04 -10.37 -17.34
C GLU A 382 3.28 -8.90 -16.89
N GLY A 383 4.24 -8.21 -17.51
CA GLY A 383 4.53 -6.80 -17.24
C GLY A 383 3.34 -5.87 -17.54
N ILE A 384 2.61 -6.16 -18.62
CA ILE A 384 1.43 -5.39 -19.07
C ILE A 384 0.30 -5.51 -18.03
N PHE A 385 -0.03 -6.74 -17.64
CA PHE A 385 -1.07 -7.01 -16.65
C PHE A 385 -0.72 -6.43 -15.28
N SER A 386 0.54 -6.54 -14.86
CA SER A 386 1.02 -5.98 -13.60
C SER A 386 0.94 -4.45 -13.58
N ALA A 387 1.29 -3.77 -14.66
CA ALA A 387 1.17 -2.32 -14.78
C ALA A 387 -0.31 -1.87 -14.76
N ALA A 388 -1.18 -2.55 -15.51
CA ALA A 388 -2.61 -2.27 -15.54
C ALA A 388 -3.26 -2.46 -14.15
N ARG A 389 -2.92 -3.55 -13.45
CA ARG A 389 -3.36 -3.80 -12.09
C ARG A 389 -2.92 -2.69 -11.14
N SER A 390 -1.62 -2.33 -11.15
CA SER A 390 -1.07 -1.30 -10.28
C SER A 390 -1.77 0.04 -10.47
N PHE A 391 -2.03 0.43 -11.73
CA PHE A 391 -2.76 1.64 -12.05
C PHE A 391 -4.17 1.64 -11.45
N ILE A 392 -4.92 0.56 -11.61
CA ILE A 392 -6.30 0.46 -11.11
C ILE A 392 -6.35 0.44 -9.56
N THR A 393 -5.44 -0.29 -8.90
CA THR A 393 -5.40 -0.32 -7.43
C THR A 393 -5.04 1.04 -6.85
N LYS A 394 -4.15 1.80 -7.49
CA LYS A 394 -3.87 3.21 -7.12
C LYS A 394 -5.11 4.10 -7.23
N LEU A 395 -5.96 3.93 -8.25
CA LEU A 395 -7.21 4.68 -8.37
C LEU A 395 -8.16 4.40 -7.19
N GLY A 396 -8.30 3.14 -6.77
CA GLY A 396 -9.14 2.77 -5.63
C GLY A 396 -8.68 3.40 -4.32
N THR A 397 -7.39 3.26 -4.02
CA THR A 397 -6.81 3.90 -2.82
C THR A 397 -6.94 5.42 -2.87
N SER A 398 -6.82 6.03 -4.05
CA SER A 398 -7.00 7.48 -4.24
C SER A 398 -8.42 7.93 -3.93
N LEU A 399 -9.44 7.16 -4.35
CA LEU A 399 -10.85 7.44 -4.04
C LEU A 399 -11.10 7.38 -2.52
N ALA A 400 -10.59 6.37 -1.82
CA ALA A 400 -10.70 6.28 -0.38
C ALA A 400 -10.10 7.50 0.31
N ILE A 401 -8.88 7.83 -0.03
CA ILE A 401 -8.10 8.93 0.53
C ILE A 401 -8.80 10.28 0.31
N MET A 402 -9.47 10.46 -0.82
CA MET A 402 -10.24 11.68 -1.14
C MET A 402 -11.52 11.78 -0.30
N ILE A 403 -12.26 10.68 -0.14
CA ILE A 403 -13.60 10.68 0.44
C ILE A 403 -13.57 10.59 1.97
N VAL A 404 -12.65 9.80 2.55
CA VAL A 404 -12.60 9.56 4.00
C VAL A 404 -12.54 10.85 4.83
N PRO A 405 -11.67 11.84 4.53
CA PRO A 405 -11.59 13.06 5.32
C PRO A 405 -12.91 13.85 5.36
N SER A 406 -13.68 13.80 4.28
CA SER A 406 -14.95 14.50 4.18
C SER A 406 -16.07 13.78 4.94
N LEU A 407 -16.07 12.46 4.93
CA LEU A 407 -17.03 11.67 5.70
C LEU A 407 -16.79 11.81 7.20
N THR A 408 -15.55 11.85 7.65
CA THR A 408 -15.23 11.93 9.10
C THR A 408 -15.72 13.22 9.76
N VAL A 409 -15.96 14.30 9.01
CA VAL A 409 -16.51 15.58 9.54
C VAL A 409 -18.01 15.52 9.80
N ILE A 410 -18.73 14.58 9.20
CA ILE A 410 -20.20 14.51 9.31
C ILE A 410 -20.61 14.29 10.78
N GLY A 411 -21.47 15.19 11.27
CA GLY A 411 -21.95 15.15 12.65
C GLY A 411 -20.92 15.60 13.69
N ALA A 412 -19.88 16.32 13.28
CA ALA A 412 -18.96 16.96 14.21
C ALA A 412 -19.68 18.09 14.97
N ALA A 413 -19.49 18.17 16.28
CA ALA A 413 -20.01 19.24 17.09
C ALA A 413 -19.25 20.55 16.84
N ALA A 414 -19.82 21.69 17.25
CA ALA A 414 -19.17 22.98 17.11
C ALA A 414 -17.78 22.98 17.79
N GLY A 415 -16.74 23.26 17.03
CA GLY A 415 -15.34 23.23 17.47
C GLY A 415 -14.70 21.84 17.47
N GLU A 416 -15.34 20.81 16.91
CA GLU A 416 -14.78 19.49 16.66
C GLU A 416 -14.49 19.31 15.17
N ASN A 417 -13.39 18.59 14.88
CA ASN A 417 -13.00 18.30 13.50
C ASN A 417 -13.52 16.92 13.03
N ILE A 418 -13.93 16.08 13.95
CA ILE A 418 -14.33 14.69 13.69
C ILE A 418 -15.68 14.43 14.38
N GLY A 419 -16.63 13.90 13.61
CA GLY A 419 -17.93 13.49 14.10
C GLY A 419 -18.00 11.98 14.34
N ARG A 420 -18.58 11.56 15.49
CA ARG A 420 -18.81 10.12 15.75
C ARG A 420 -19.68 9.48 14.66
N MET A 421 -20.67 10.20 14.15
CA MET A 421 -21.53 9.73 13.05
C MET A 421 -20.72 9.58 11.77
N GLY A 422 -19.82 10.52 11.47
CA GLY A 422 -18.93 10.47 10.31
C GLY A 422 -18.04 9.24 10.34
N LEU A 423 -17.48 8.88 11.50
CA LEU A 423 -16.66 7.69 11.66
C LEU A 423 -17.47 6.39 11.43
N LYS A 424 -18.72 6.33 11.89
CA LYS A 424 -19.62 5.20 11.62
C LYS A 424 -19.96 5.09 10.14
N ILE A 425 -20.18 6.22 9.47
CA ILE A 425 -20.42 6.25 8.02
C ILE A 425 -19.18 5.79 7.24
N THR A 426 -17.97 6.17 7.65
CA THR A 426 -16.75 5.69 6.98
C THR A 426 -16.60 4.17 7.08
N ALA A 427 -16.88 3.58 8.24
CA ALA A 427 -16.90 2.12 8.41
C ALA A 427 -17.98 1.46 7.53
N LEU A 428 -19.18 2.01 7.51
CA LEU A 428 -20.28 1.50 6.67
C LEU A 428 -19.91 1.53 5.18
N VAL A 429 -19.37 2.64 4.70
CA VAL A 429 -18.96 2.80 3.29
C VAL A 429 -17.81 1.85 2.96
N GLY A 430 -16.81 1.70 3.84
CA GLY A 430 -15.74 0.70 3.70
C GLY A 430 -16.30 -0.72 3.57
N GLY A 431 -17.24 -1.09 4.42
CA GLY A 431 -17.96 -2.37 4.35
C GLY A 431 -18.73 -2.57 3.04
N LEU A 432 -19.38 -1.52 2.51
CA LEU A 432 -20.08 -1.59 1.22
C LEU A 432 -19.11 -1.78 0.04
N PHE A 433 -17.94 -1.13 0.04
CA PHE A 433 -16.90 -1.39 -0.96
C PHE A 433 -16.44 -2.85 -0.89
N CYS A 434 -16.22 -3.38 0.31
CA CYS A 434 -15.80 -4.77 0.48
C CYS A 434 -16.91 -5.76 0.04
N LEU A 435 -18.19 -5.44 0.28
CA LEU A 435 -19.32 -6.22 -0.25
C LEU A 435 -19.36 -6.20 -1.78
N GLY A 436 -19.07 -5.05 -2.39
CA GLY A 436 -18.89 -4.95 -3.84
C GLY A 436 -17.75 -5.84 -4.35
N ALA A 437 -16.65 -5.95 -3.60
CA ALA A 437 -15.56 -6.86 -3.92
C ALA A 437 -16.00 -8.33 -3.89
N VAL A 438 -16.84 -8.72 -2.93
CA VAL A 438 -17.46 -10.07 -2.89
C VAL A 438 -18.18 -10.37 -4.20
N ILE A 439 -19.01 -9.43 -4.68
CA ILE A 439 -19.75 -9.61 -5.95
C ILE A 439 -18.78 -9.76 -7.12
N ALA A 440 -17.75 -8.92 -7.20
CA ALA A 440 -16.74 -9.01 -8.26
C ALA A 440 -16.00 -10.35 -8.26
N PHE A 441 -15.59 -10.86 -7.10
CA PHE A 441 -14.94 -12.16 -6.98
C PHE A 441 -15.89 -13.34 -7.23
N ILE A 442 -17.20 -13.20 -6.97
CA ILE A 442 -18.20 -14.20 -7.35
C ILE A 442 -18.33 -14.30 -8.88
N MET A 443 -18.24 -13.19 -9.60
CA MET A 443 -18.30 -13.16 -11.06
C MET A 443 -17.03 -13.69 -11.75
N TYR A 444 -15.92 -13.78 -11.02
CA TYR A 444 -14.69 -14.41 -11.50
C TYR A 444 -14.84 -15.94 -11.56
N ARG A 445 -14.57 -16.54 -12.73
CA ARG A 445 -14.67 -17.99 -12.94
C ARG A 445 -13.31 -18.66 -12.80
N GLU A 446 -12.90 -18.94 -11.57
CA GLU A 446 -11.61 -19.57 -11.26
C GLU A 446 -11.46 -20.95 -11.91
N GLU A 447 -12.55 -21.71 -11.99
CA GLU A 447 -12.56 -23.08 -12.55
C GLU A 447 -12.14 -23.10 -14.02
N GLU A 448 -12.60 -22.13 -14.83
CA GLU A 448 -12.18 -21.99 -16.24
C GLU A 448 -10.67 -21.73 -16.36
N VAL A 449 -10.13 -20.88 -15.48
CA VAL A 449 -8.72 -20.51 -15.47
C VAL A 449 -7.84 -21.68 -15.05
N LEU A 450 -8.19 -22.36 -13.95
CA LEU A 450 -7.41 -23.49 -13.44
C LEU A 450 -7.48 -24.71 -14.34
N ALA A 451 -8.64 -25.00 -14.95
CA ALA A 451 -8.79 -26.13 -15.89
C ALA A 451 -7.85 -26.03 -17.09
N LEU A 452 -7.68 -24.81 -17.66
CA LEU A 452 -6.74 -24.59 -18.77
C LEU A 452 -5.29 -24.75 -18.32
N ILE A 453 -4.94 -24.20 -17.15
CA ILE A 453 -3.59 -24.29 -16.61
C ILE A 453 -3.20 -25.75 -16.36
N HIS A 454 -4.08 -26.56 -15.75
CA HIS A 454 -3.82 -27.99 -15.47
C HIS A 454 -3.71 -28.79 -16.77
N LYS A 455 -4.66 -28.64 -17.70
CA LYS A 455 -4.67 -29.37 -18.99
C LYS A 455 -3.38 -29.19 -19.79
N LYS A 456 -2.83 -27.95 -19.85
CA LYS A 456 -1.56 -27.69 -20.55
C LYS A 456 -0.33 -28.09 -19.74
N GLY A 457 -0.41 -28.08 -18.40
CA GLY A 457 0.65 -28.57 -17.52
C GLY A 457 0.86 -30.09 -17.65
N GLU A 458 -0.23 -30.87 -17.73
CA GLU A 458 -0.18 -32.33 -17.96
C GLU A 458 0.38 -32.65 -19.35
N GLY A 459 -0.03 -31.92 -20.37
CA GLY A 459 0.49 -32.10 -21.74
C GLY A 459 1.99 -31.82 -21.87
N ALA A 460 2.50 -30.85 -21.13
CA ALA A 460 3.94 -30.52 -21.11
C ALA A 460 4.75 -31.60 -20.38
N ASN A 461 4.24 -32.17 -19.28
CA ASN A 461 4.90 -33.25 -18.55
C ASN A 461 4.90 -34.54 -19.35
N ALA A 462 3.79 -34.92 -20.02
CA ALA A 462 3.72 -36.10 -20.90
C ALA A 462 4.67 -35.96 -22.12
N GLY A 463 4.86 -34.78 -22.65
CA GLY A 463 5.84 -34.49 -23.72
C GLY A 463 7.30 -34.57 -23.25
N ALA A 464 7.58 -34.18 -22.00
CA ALA A 464 8.92 -34.27 -21.40
C ALA A 464 9.30 -35.74 -21.04
N GLU A 465 8.34 -36.53 -20.58
CA GLU A 465 8.56 -37.96 -20.34
C GLU A 465 8.81 -38.76 -21.64
N LYS A 466 8.05 -38.46 -22.70
CA LYS A 466 8.29 -39.09 -24.03
C LYS A 466 9.69 -38.74 -24.59
N LYS A 467 10.20 -37.52 -24.35
CA LYS A 467 11.57 -37.14 -24.75
C LYS A 467 12.67 -37.79 -23.90
N LYS A 468 12.38 -38.24 -22.67
CA LYS A 468 13.34 -38.99 -21.83
C LYS A 468 13.41 -40.46 -22.15
N VAL A 469 12.33 -41.02 -22.72
CA VAL A 469 12.29 -42.43 -23.12
C VAL A 469 12.90 -42.67 -24.50
N THR A 470 13.06 -41.59 -25.31
CA THR A 470 13.64 -41.65 -26.67
C THR A 470 15.12 -41.21 -26.73
N LYS A 471 15.77 -41.00 -25.60
CA LYS A 471 17.22 -40.85 -25.46
C LYS A 471 17.78 -42.02 -24.63
#